data_d78c22feeef85e18be874e60f8a769ce
#
_entry.id   d78c22feeef85e18be874e60f8a769ce
#
_cell.length_a   1.000
_cell.length_b   1.000
_cell.length_c   1.000
_cell.angle_alpha   90.00
_cell.angle_beta   90.00
_cell.angle_gamma   90.00
#
_symmetry.space_group_name_H-M   'P 1'
#
loop_
_entity.id
_entity.type
_entity.pdbx_description
1 polymer ?
#
loop_
_entity_poly.entity_id
_entity_poly.type
_entity_poly.pdbx_seq_one_letter_code
_entity_poly.pdbx_strand_id
1 'polypeptide(L)'
;MFLDKLFKTRRYFHHDGSRHSHPHTHGPGDDSGISTRKSGTREIKVVRRVLDVNEKMAEQNRKMFTDKGVFVLNVMSSPGSGKTTTLEKTLVRIASQIRSAVIVGDICTTHDADRLAVSGVPVVQINTDEFGGDCHLAAHVIEKAVGGLDLDDIDLLIVENVGNLVCPAEFDIGEDARAVVLSVTEGEDKPAKYPLMFRECEIALLNKIDLLPYLDYDREKAV
;
A
#
# COMPACT_ATOMS: atom_id res chain seq x y z
N MET A 1 2.29 22.91 -17.31
CA MET A 1 2.09 23.94 -16.26
C MET A 1 1.31 23.46 -15.03
N PHE A 2 0.47 22.43 -15.12
CA PHE A 2 -0.23 21.82 -13.95
C PHE A 2 0.63 20.75 -13.27
N LEU A 3 1.37 19.95 -14.04
CA LEU A 3 2.25 18.88 -13.57
C LEU A 3 3.51 19.39 -12.85
N ASP A 4 4.08 20.55 -13.27
CA ASP A 4 5.23 21.16 -12.58
C ASP A 4 4.97 21.56 -11.13
N LYS A 5 3.70 21.74 -10.74
CA LYS A 5 3.33 22.06 -9.35
C LYS A 5 3.18 20.83 -8.47
N LEU A 6 2.83 19.66 -9.03
CA LEU A 6 2.74 18.40 -8.29
C LEU A 6 4.13 17.88 -7.90
N PHE A 7 5.13 18.06 -8.76
CA PHE A 7 6.48 17.52 -8.53
C PHE A 7 7.39 18.44 -7.69
N LYS A 8 7.00 19.69 -7.43
CA LYS A 8 7.84 20.66 -6.68
C LYS A 8 7.62 20.71 -5.18
N THR A 9 6.67 19.96 -4.63
CA THR A 9 6.42 19.95 -3.19
C THR A 9 6.93 18.66 -2.53
N ARG A 10 8.23 18.37 -2.66
CA ARG A 10 8.89 17.43 -1.75
C ARG A 10 9.01 18.07 -0.38
N ARG A 11 8.05 17.87 0.49
CA ARG A 11 8.24 18.05 1.94
C ARG A 11 8.77 16.75 2.50
N TYR A 12 10.07 16.71 2.79
CA TYR A 12 10.63 15.69 3.65
C TYR A 12 10.03 15.87 5.03
N PHE A 13 9.13 14.99 5.43
CA PHE A 13 8.81 14.83 6.85
C PHE A 13 9.90 13.98 7.45
N HIS A 14 10.82 14.61 8.18
CA HIS A 14 11.67 13.90 9.12
C HIS A 14 10.78 13.35 10.23
N HIS A 15 10.68 12.04 10.32
CA HIS A 15 10.15 11.37 11.49
C HIS A 15 11.12 11.64 12.65
N ASP A 16 10.77 12.61 13.49
CA ASP A 16 11.45 12.79 14.76
C ASP A 16 11.01 11.66 15.70
N GLY A 17 11.94 10.74 15.93
CA GLY A 17 11.73 9.55 16.74
C GLY A 17 11.64 9.85 18.24
N SER A 18 10.68 10.65 18.70
CA SER A 18 10.44 10.85 20.12
C SER A 18 9.69 9.66 20.72
N ARG A 19 10.45 8.78 21.38
CA ARG A 19 9.92 7.68 22.19
C ARG A 19 9.25 8.23 23.43
N HIS A 20 7.93 8.18 23.52
CA HIS A 20 7.21 8.34 24.77
C HIS A 20 7.22 7.01 25.54
N SER A 21 8.08 6.92 26.55
CA SER A 21 8.04 5.83 27.53
C SER A 21 7.08 6.23 28.66
N HIS A 22 5.97 5.50 28.79
CA HIS A 22 5.14 5.59 29.99
C HIS A 22 5.56 4.50 30.98
N PRO A 23 5.86 4.84 32.25
CA PRO A 23 6.15 3.86 33.29
C PRO A 23 4.84 3.28 33.81
N HIS A 24 4.62 1.98 33.64
CA HIS A 24 3.58 1.24 34.34
C HIS A 24 4.14 0.68 35.65
N THR A 25 3.67 1.19 36.76
CA THR A 25 3.92 0.64 38.11
C THR A 25 2.92 -0.50 38.35
N HIS A 26 3.41 -1.72 38.48
CA HIS A 26 2.63 -2.84 38.99
C HIS A 26 2.90 -3.02 40.50
N GLY A 27 1.80 -3.03 41.28
CA GLY A 27 1.82 -3.42 42.68
C GLY A 27 1.89 -4.94 42.85
N PRO A 28 2.32 -5.46 44.02
CA PRO A 28 2.50 -6.87 44.27
C PRO A 28 1.16 -7.54 44.64
N GLY A 29 0.85 -8.67 43.98
CA GLY A 29 -0.33 -9.48 44.33
C GLY A 29 -0.33 -10.83 43.61
N ASP A 30 -0.07 -11.87 44.39
CA ASP A 30 -0.44 -13.29 44.31
C ASP A 30 0.14 -14.20 43.22
N ASP A 31 0.93 -15.10 43.83
CA ASP A 31 1.54 -16.31 43.27
C ASP A 31 0.49 -17.39 43.04
N SER A 32 0.17 -17.70 41.78
CA SER A 32 -0.46 -18.96 41.39
C SER A 32 0.16 -19.42 40.05
N GLY A 33 0.93 -20.49 40.16
CA GLY A 33 1.79 -21.05 39.13
C GLY A 33 1.11 -21.35 37.80
N ILE A 34 1.36 -20.50 36.81
CA ILE A 34 1.19 -20.81 35.41
C ILE A 34 2.54 -20.66 34.73
N SER A 35 3.11 -21.77 34.30
CA SER A 35 4.32 -21.84 33.49
C SER A 35 4.12 -21.05 32.18
N THR A 36 4.51 -19.80 32.14
CA THR A 36 4.52 -19.00 30.92
C THR A 36 5.70 -19.44 30.04
N ARG A 37 5.38 -20.12 28.95
CA ARG A 37 6.33 -20.43 27.88
C ARG A 37 6.92 -19.13 27.33
N LYS A 38 8.26 -19.03 27.32
CA LYS A 38 9.06 -17.93 26.78
C LYS A 38 8.99 -17.87 25.23
N SER A 39 7.81 -17.71 24.61
CA SER A 39 7.69 -17.64 23.15
C SER A 39 7.66 -16.19 22.60
N GLY A 40 7.16 -15.24 23.38
CA GLY A 40 6.92 -13.88 22.88
C GLY A 40 8.15 -13.07 22.44
N THR A 41 9.32 -13.28 23.07
CA THR A 41 10.53 -12.48 22.81
C THR A 41 11.22 -12.88 21.48
N ARG A 42 11.01 -14.07 20.99
CA ARG A 42 11.63 -14.57 19.75
C ARG A 42 10.85 -14.13 18.49
N GLU A 43 9.55 -14.14 18.56
CA GLU A 43 8.65 -13.66 17.48
C GLU A 43 8.83 -12.17 17.22
N ILE A 44 8.85 -11.34 18.27
CA ILE A 44 9.05 -9.87 18.14
C ILE A 44 10.39 -9.57 17.44
N LYS A 45 11.45 -10.32 17.74
CA LYS A 45 12.77 -10.12 17.08
C LYS A 45 12.76 -10.51 15.61
N VAL A 46 11.99 -11.54 15.23
CA VAL A 46 11.87 -11.98 13.83
C VAL A 46 11.09 -10.94 13.02
N VAL A 47 9.94 -10.49 13.51
CA VAL A 47 9.12 -9.45 12.85
C VAL A 47 9.93 -8.17 12.64
N ARG A 48 10.64 -7.67 13.66
CA ARG A 48 11.50 -6.49 13.52
C ARG A 48 12.56 -6.66 12.44
N ARG A 49 13.21 -7.82 12.36
CA ARG A 49 14.23 -8.07 11.34
C ARG A 49 13.65 -8.10 9.92
N VAL A 50 12.45 -8.62 9.75
CA VAL A 50 11.77 -8.61 8.45
C VAL A 50 11.47 -7.18 8.00
N LEU A 51 10.93 -6.37 8.90
CA LEU A 51 10.66 -4.95 8.62
C LEU A 51 11.95 -4.16 8.35
N ASP A 52 13.00 -4.35 9.17
CA ASP A 52 14.30 -3.68 8.97
C ASP A 52 14.94 -4.03 7.62
N VAL A 53 14.77 -5.28 7.14
CA VAL A 53 15.26 -5.71 5.82
C VAL A 53 14.43 -5.07 4.71
N ASN A 54 13.10 -5.08 4.86
CA ASN A 54 12.20 -4.47 3.89
C ASN A 54 12.47 -2.95 3.75
N GLU A 55 12.66 -2.25 4.87
CA GLU A 55 12.93 -0.81 4.90
C GLU A 55 14.19 -0.45 4.08
N LYS A 56 15.27 -1.20 4.25
CA LYS A 56 16.50 -1.01 3.46
C LYS A 56 16.28 -1.21 1.97
N MET A 57 15.48 -2.19 1.60
CA MET A 57 15.15 -2.45 0.18
C MET A 57 14.21 -1.39 -0.37
N ALA A 58 13.27 -0.90 0.43
CA ALA A 58 12.40 0.22 0.07
C ALA A 58 13.22 1.50 -0.18
N GLU A 59 14.23 1.79 0.64
CA GLU A 59 15.14 2.91 0.41
C GLU A 59 15.92 2.76 -0.92
N GLN A 60 16.37 1.55 -1.26
CA GLN A 60 17.04 1.27 -2.53
C GLN A 60 16.10 1.47 -3.72
N ASN A 61 14.88 0.97 -3.62
CA ASN A 61 13.83 1.17 -4.63
C ASN A 61 13.54 2.67 -4.82
N ARG A 62 13.32 3.41 -3.72
CA ARG A 62 13.06 4.85 -3.76
C ARG A 62 14.19 5.61 -4.42
N LYS A 63 15.45 5.25 -4.10
CA LYS A 63 16.60 5.85 -4.76
C LYS A 63 16.60 5.56 -6.26
N MET A 64 16.38 4.32 -6.66
CA MET A 64 16.32 3.91 -8.06
C MET A 64 15.24 4.70 -8.83
N PHE A 65 14.02 4.78 -8.30
CA PHE A 65 12.91 5.52 -8.91
C PHE A 65 13.22 7.02 -8.99
N THR A 66 13.79 7.59 -7.93
CA THR A 66 14.21 9.00 -7.91
C THR A 66 15.28 9.29 -8.96
N ASP A 67 16.29 8.44 -9.08
CA ASP A 67 17.37 8.60 -10.05
C ASP A 67 16.86 8.53 -11.51
N LYS A 68 15.77 7.78 -11.73
CA LYS A 68 15.06 7.64 -13.02
C LYS A 68 13.95 8.69 -13.23
N GLY A 69 13.61 9.48 -12.23
CA GLY A 69 12.53 10.47 -12.30
C GLY A 69 11.13 9.89 -12.35
N VAL A 70 10.96 8.63 -11.92
CA VAL A 70 9.69 7.92 -11.87
C VAL A 70 8.98 8.24 -10.56
N PHE A 71 7.72 8.68 -10.64
CA PHE A 71 6.84 8.81 -9.47
C PHE A 71 6.12 7.49 -9.22
N VAL A 72 6.16 6.98 -7.98
CA VAL A 72 5.56 5.70 -7.60
C VAL A 72 4.35 5.90 -6.71
N LEU A 73 3.19 5.41 -7.16
CA LEU A 73 1.93 5.43 -6.41
C LEU A 73 1.55 4.00 -5.99
N ASN A 74 1.51 3.74 -4.70
CA ASN A 74 1.03 2.49 -4.13
C ASN A 74 -0.48 2.57 -3.85
N VAL A 75 -1.28 1.70 -4.49
CA VAL A 75 -2.75 1.70 -4.39
C VAL A 75 -3.21 0.47 -3.62
N MET A 76 -3.81 0.71 -2.47
CA MET A 76 -4.23 -0.29 -1.50
C MET A 76 -5.75 -0.29 -1.31
N SER A 77 -6.32 -1.40 -0.91
CA SER A 77 -7.76 -1.51 -0.62
C SER A 77 -8.10 -2.85 0.00
N SER A 78 -9.33 -3.01 0.49
CA SER A 78 -9.91 -4.35 0.66
C SER A 78 -10.24 -5.01 -0.69
N PRO A 79 -10.39 -6.34 -0.71
CA PRO A 79 -10.87 -7.05 -1.90
C PRO A 79 -12.25 -6.54 -2.31
N GLY A 80 -12.47 -6.39 -3.61
CA GLY A 80 -13.76 -5.97 -4.17
C GLY A 80 -14.11 -4.48 -4.00
N SER A 81 -13.21 -3.63 -3.49
CA SER A 81 -13.44 -2.17 -3.38
C SER A 81 -13.54 -1.46 -4.74
N GLY A 82 -13.06 -2.10 -5.82
CA GLY A 82 -13.03 -1.56 -7.18
C GLY A 82 -11.72 -0.86 -7.56
N LYS A 83 -10.62 -1.21 -6.90
CA LYS A 83 -9.26 -0.72 -7.15
C LYS A 83 -8.88 -0.84 -8.63
N THR A 84 -8.86 -2.06 -9.19
CA THR A 84 -8.56 -2.34 -10.60
C THR A 84 -9.44 -1.54 -11.57
N THR A 85 -10.75 -1.46 -11.31
CA THR A 85 -11.69 -0.67 -12.14
C THR A 85 -11.36 0.82 -12.12
N THR A 86 -10.98 1.35 -10.97
CA THR A 86 -10.57 2.75 -10.82
C THR A 86 -9.29 3.02 -11.60
N LEU A 87 -8.31 2.12 -11.50
CA LEU A 87 -7.04 2.22 -12.22
C LEU A 87 -7.23 2.11 -13.74
N GLU A 88 -8.01 1.14 -14.23
CA GLU A 88 -8.33 0.98 -15.65
C GLU A 88 -8.87 2.29 -16.25
N LYS A 89 -9.88 2.88 -15.61
CA LYS A 89 -10.46 4.15 -16.09
C LYS A 89 -9.52 5.33 -15.96
N THR A 90 -8.67 5.35 -14.96
CA THR A 90 -7.67 6.40 -14.76
C THR A 90 -6.61 6.33 -15.84
N LEU A 91 -6.03 5.15 -16.08
CA LEU A 91 -4.99 4.94 -17.07
C LEU A 91 -5.43 5.34 -18.48
N VAL A 92 -6.64 4.94 -18.89
CA VAL A 92 -7.22 5.35 -20.20
C VAL A 92 -7.28 6.88 -20.34
N ARG A 93 -7.57 7.59 -19.25
CA ARG A 93 -7.70 9.06 -19.27
C ARG A 93 -6.35 9.78 -19.32
N ILE A 94 -5.33 9.22 -18.68
CA ILE A 94 -4.02 9.87 -18.58
C ILE A 94 -3.02 9.37 -19.62
N ALA A 95 -3.32 8.31 -20.37
CA ALA A 95 -2.40 7.63 -21.30
C ALA A 95 -1.75 8.56 -22.33
N SER A 96 -2.46 9.61 -22.78
CA SER A 96 -1.91 10.60 -23.71
C SER A 96 -1.07 11.70 -23.06
N GLN A 97 -1.00 11.75 -21.74
CA GLN A 97 -0.38 12.86 -20.99
C GLN A 97 0.79 12.39 -20.13
N ILE A 98 0.76 11.15 -19.65
CA ILE A 98 1.72 10.60 -18.68
C ILE A 98 2.09 9.18 -19.13
N ARG A 99 3.39 8.94 -19.33
CA ARG A 99 3.90 7.60 -19.61
C ARG A 99 3.81 6.78 -18.34
N SER A 100 2.87 5.85 -18.31
CA SER A 100 2.55 5.09 -17.11
C SER A 100 2.86 3.60 -17.31
N ALA A 101 3.20 2.92 -16.20
CA ALA A 101 3.24 1.46 -16.13
C ALA A 101 2.57 0.99 -14.84
N VAL A 102 2.19 -0.28 -14.79
CA VAL A 102 1.52 -0.87 -13.63
C VAL A 102 2.20 -2.17 -13.20
N ILE A 103 2.42 -2.31 -11.91
CA ILE A 103 2.71 -3.59 -11.26
C ILE A 103 1.45 -4.02 -10.52
N VAL A 104 0.96 -5.23 -10.78
CA VAL A 104 -0.25 -5.79 -10.16
C VAL A 104 0.13 -6.93 -9.24
N GLY A 105 -0.20 -6.79 -7.94
CA GLY A 105 -0.10 -7.88 -6.97
C GLY A 105 -1.44 -8.60 -6.84
N ASP A 106 -1.50 -9.85 -7.26
CA ASP A 106 -2.68 -10.70 -7.06
C ASP A 106 -2.27 -12.05 -6.49
N ILE A 107 -3.19 -12.68 -5.75
CA ILE A 107 -2.90 -13.95 -5.07
C ILE A 107 -2.84 -15.09 -6.10
N CYS A 108 -3.79 -15.19 -7.04
CA CYS A 108 -3.95 -16.39 -7.88
C CYS A 108 -4.38 -16.14 -9.32
N THR A 109 -4.72 -14.91 -9.76
CA THR A 109 -5.35 -14.72 -11.07
C THR A 109 -4.63 -13.69 -11.94
N THR A 110 -4.73 -13.83 -13.28
CA THR A 110 -4.22 -12.84 -14.24
C THR A 110 -5.27 -11.80 -14.63
N HIS A 111 -6.50 -11.92 -14.11
CA HIS A 111 -7.63 -11.12 -14.57
C HIS A 111 -7.43 -9.61 -14.41
N ASP A 112 -6.83 -9.16 -13.32
CA ASP A 112 -6.61 -7.74 -13.08
C ASP A 112 -5.51 -7.19 -13.99
N ALA A 113 -4.44 -7.94 -14.24
CA ALA A 113 -3.41 -7.56 -15.19
C ALA A 113 -3.95 -7.51 -16.62
N ASP A 114 -4.75 -8.50 -17.04
CA ASP A 114 -5.38 -8.54 -18.38
C ASP A 114 -6.31 -7.33 -18.59
N ARG A 115 -7.07 -6.94 -17.56
CA ARG A 115 -7.94 -5.76 -17.61
C ARG A 115 -7.17 -4.47 -17.76
N LEU A 116 -6.06 -4.31 -17.01
CA LEU A 116 -5.23 -3.11 -17.08
C LEU A 116 -4.45 -3.03 -18.40
N ALA A 117 -4.04 -4.16 -18.97
CA ALA A 117 -3.36 -4.22 -20.26
C ALA A 117 -4.21 -3.64 -21.42
N VAL A 118 -5.55 -3.63 -21.31
CA VAL A 118 -6.44 -2.99 -22.29
C VAL A 118 -6.19 -1.48 -22.39
N SER A 119 -5.66 -0.84 -21.34
CA SER A 119 -5.29 0.58 -21.37
C SER A 119 -4.07 0.89 -22.26
N GLY A 120 -3.36 -0.14 -22.74
CA GLY A 120 -2.16 0.00 -23.59
C GLY A 120 -0.88 0.36 -22.84
N VAL A 121 -0.91 0.43 -21.51
CA VAL A 121 0.30 0.66 -20.69
C VAL A 121 1.01 -0.66 -20.40
N PRO A 122 2.35 -0.67 -20.18
CA PRO A 122 3.07 -1.84 -19.70
C PRO A 122 2.52 -2.31 -18.36
N VAL A 123 2.23 -3.63 -18.24
CA VAL A 123 1.72 -4.25 -17.02
C VAL A 123 2.62 -5.43 -16.67
N VAL A 124 3.09 -5.46 -15.43
CA VAL A 124 3.82 -6.59 -14.84
C VAL A 124 2.97 -7.17 -13.72
N GLN A 125 2.70 -8.47 -13.79
CA GLN A 125 1.98 -9.17 -12.73
C GLN A 125 2.94 -9.87 -11.78
N ILE A 126 2.62 -9.78 -10.49
CA ILE A 126 3.25 -10.54 -9.41
C ILE A 126 2.21 -11.52 -8.88
N ASN A 127 2.50 -12.80 -8.99
CA ASN A 127 1.68 -13.85 -8.36
C ASN A 127 2.25 -14.13 -6.95
N THR A 128 1.55 -13.71 -5.91
CA THR A 128 2.06 -13.83 -4.53
C THR A 128 2.01 -15.26 -4.00
N ASP A 129 1.24 -16.17 -4.63
CA ASP A 129 1.20 -17.59 -4.26
C ASP A 129 2.56 -18.28 -4.47
N GLU A 130 3.34 -17.84 -5.46
CA GLU A 130 4.70 -18.33 -5.72
C GLU A 130 5.71 -17.92 -4.64
N PHE A 131 5.37 -16.91 -3.83
CA PHE A 131 6.21 -16.37 -2.75
C PHE A 131 5.71 -16.74 -1.34
N GLY A 132 4.82 -17.74 -1.21
CA GLY A 132 4.31 -18.23 0.07
C GLY A 132 2.94 -17.68 0.46
N GLY A 133 2.18 -17.11 -0.49
CA GLY A 133 0.82 -16.60 -0.25
C GLY A 133 0.79 -15.29 0.52
N ASP A 134 1.76 -14.41 0.28
CA ASP A 134 1.88 -13.13 0.97
C ASP A 134 0.66 -12.23 0.71
N CYS A 135 0.12 -11.67 1.79
CA CYS A 135 -1.03 -10.77 1.78
C CYS A 135 -0.64 -9.30 1.46
N HIS A 136 0.58 -9.05 1.00
CA HIS A 136 1.14 -7.75 0.62
C HIS A 136 2.30 -7.92 -0.35
N LEU A 137 2.69 -6.83 -1.01
CA LEU A 137 3.92 -6.76 -1.79
C LEU A 137 5.04 -6.18 -0.92
N ALA A 138 6.16 -6.91 -0.83
CA ALA A 138 7.36 -6.44 -0.16
C ALA A 138 8.30 -5.73 -1.14
N ALA A 139 9.20 -4.88 -0.64
CA ALA A 139 10.10 -4.07 -1.47
C ALA A 139 10.97 -4.90 -2.44
N HIS A 140 11.45 -6.08 -2.02
CA HIS A 140 12.26 -6.97 -2.85
C HIS A 140 11.49 -7.57 -4.03
N VAL A 141 10.17 -7.72 -3.89
CA VAL A 141 9.30 -8.23 -4.96
C VAL A 141 9.10 -7.15 -6.01
N ILE A 142 8.95 -5.89 -5.56
CA ILE A 142 8.89 -4.73 -6.46
C ILE A 142 10.18 -4.55 -7.24
N GLU A 143 11.36 -4.67 -6.60
CA GLU A 143 12.66 -4.61 -7.26
C GLU A 143 12.75 -5.60 -8.43
N LYS A 144 12.31 -6.85 -8.20
CA LYS A 144 12.29 -7.87 -9.26
C LYS A 144 11.31 -7.55 -10.38
N ALA A 145 10.11 -7.10 -10.03
CA ALA A 145 9.08 -6.78 -11.01
C ALA A 145 9.48 -5.63 -11.94
N VAL A 146 10.15 -4.63 -11.39
CA VAL A 146 10.68 -3.48 -12.14
C VAL A 146 11.70 -3.89 -13.19
N GLY A 147 12.41 -5.01 -12.99
CA GLY A 147 13.32 -5.56 -14.01
C GLY A 147 12.64 -5.93 -15.34
N GLY A 148 11.30 -6.04 -15.36
CA GLY A 148 10.49 -6.24 -16.58
C GLY A 148 10.02 -4.96 -17.25
N LEU A 149 10.38 -3.76 -16.72
CA LEU A 149 9.95 -2.45 -17.20
C LEU A 149 11.16 -1.62 -17.64
N ASP A 150 10.96 -0.80 -18.67
CA ASP A 150 11.93 0.25 -19.03
C ASP A 150 11.59 1.53 -18.27
N LEU A 151 12.29 1.80 -17.17
CA LEU A 151 12.05 2.96 -16.33
C LEU A 151 12.39 4.30 -16.99
N ASP A 152 13.20 4.32 -18.05
CA ASP A 152 13.51 5.56 -18.78
C ASP A 152 12.31 6.03 -19.62
N ASP A 153 11.38 5.13 -19.91
CA ASP A 153 10.15 5.41 -20.65
C ASP A 153 8.92 5.61 -19.76
N ILE A 154 9.09 5.71 -18.43
CA ILE A 154 8.00 5.80 -17.46
C ILE A 154 8.13 7.08 -16.63
N ASP A 155 7.03 7.83 -16.50
CA ASP A 155 6.91 8.97 -15.60
C ASP A 155 6.14 8.58 -14.31
N LEU A 156 5.20 7.62 -14.41
CA LEU A 156 4.34 7.16 -13.32
C LEU A 156 4.31 5.63 -13.27
N LEU A 157 4.77 5.08 -12.17
CA LEU A 157 4.57 3.66 -11.84
C LEU A 157 3.46 3.52 -10.81
N ILE A 158 2.41 2.79 -11.17
CA ILE A 158 1.34 2.44 -10.25
C ILE A 158 1.58 1.02 -9.75
N VAL A 159 1.60 0.84 -8.44
CA VAL A 159 1.61 -0.49 -7.82
C VAL A 159 0.21 -0.76 -7.28
N GLU A 160 -0.51 -1.67 -7.92
CA GLU A 160 -1.75 -2.22 -7.40
C GLU A 160 -1.42 -3.31 -6.39
N ASN A 161 -1.52 -2.99 -5.10
CA ASN A 161 -1.22 -3.92 -4.02
C ASN A 161 -2.32 -4.96 -3.85
N VAL A 162 -1.99 -6.07 -3.18
CA VAL A 162 -2.96 -7.12 -2.82
C VAL A 162 -4.12 -6.53 -2.01
N GLY A 163 -5.32 -7.06 -2.23
CA GLY A 163 -6.52 -6.62 -1.52
C GLY A 163 -6.46 -6.96 -0.02
N ASN A 164 -5.91 -6.04 0.79
CA ASN A 164 -5.77 -6.16 2.23
C ASN A 164 -5.64 -4.77 2.87
N LEU A 165 -6.28 -4.54 4.03
CA LEU A 165 -6.21 -3.26 4.77
C LEU A 165 -5.25 -3.30 5.97
N VAL A 166 -4.53 -4.39 6.20
CA VAL A 166 -3.62 -4.56 7.34
C VAL A 166 -2.17 -4.59 6.88
N CYS A 167 -1.77 -5.70 6.26
CA CYS A 167 -0.37 -5.93 5.92
C CYS A 167 0.27 -4.86 5.02
N PRO A 168 -0.37 -4.38 3.92
CA PRO A 168 0.27 -3.39 3.05
C PRO A 168 0.54 -2.04 3.73
N ALA A 169 -0.16 -1.72 4.83
CA ALA A 169 0.08 -0.48 5.57
C ALA A 169 1.41 -0.47 6.32
N GLU A 170 1.94 -1.64 6.66
CA GLU A 170 3.19 -1.80 7.44
C GLU A 170 4.44 -1.89 6.55
N PHE A 171 4.26 -2.14 5.24
CA PHE A 171 5.38 -2.39 4.32
C PHE A 171 5.55 -1.24 3.34
N ASP A 172 6.65 -0.53 3.50
CA ASP A 172 7.15 0.44 2.52
C ASP A 172 7.74 -0.34 1.32
N ILE A 173 7.39 0.05 0.11
CA ILE A 173 7.91 -0.54 -1.13
C ILE A 173 8.82 0.41 -1.90
N GLY A 174 9.05 1.61 -1.38
CA GLY A 174 9.82 2.68 -2.01
C GLY A 174 8.94 3.67 -2.79
N GLU A 175 7.65 3.70 -2.51
CA GLU A 175 6.68 4.61 -3.13
C GLU A 175 6.85 6.07 -2.70
N ASP A 176 6.42 6.99 -3.57
CA ASP A 176 6.33 8.44 -3.29
C ASP A 176 5.01 8.83 -2.62
N ALA A 177 3.94 8.08 -2.89
CA ALA A 177 2.62 8.28 -2.28
C ALA A 177 1.82 6.99 -2.16
N ARG A 178 0.90 6.97 -1.21
CA ARG A 178 -0.05 5.89 -0.94
C ARG A 178 -1.48 6.35 -1.14
N ALA A 179 -2.27 5.52 -1.80
CA ALA A 179 -3.71 5.73 -1.95
C ALA A 179 -4.49 4.53 -1.42
N VAL A 180 -5.53 4.77 -0.64
CA VAL A 180 -6.47 3.73 -0.23
C VAL A 180 -7.81 3.90 -0.95
N VAL A 181 -8.35 2.82 -1.49
CA VAL A 181 -9.68 2.78 -2.09
C VAL A 181 -10.63 2.09 -1.12
N LEU A 182 -11.63 2.84 -0.64
CA LEU A 182 -12.73 2.38 0.21
C LEU A 182 -14.02 2.36 -0.61
N SER A 183 -14.77 1.27 -0.55
CA SER A 183 -16.10 1.22 -1.17
C SER A 183 -17.19 1.48 -0.14
N VAL A 184 -18.23 2.23 -0.51
CA VAL A 184 -19.42 2.44 0.35
C VAL A 184 -20.11 1.13 0.76
N THR A 185 -19.89 0.04 0.00
CA THR A 185 -20.43 -1.29 0.32
C THR A 185 -19.69 -2.01 1.44
N GLU A 186 -18.57 -1.46 1.91
CA GLU A 186 -17.75 -2.06 2.96
C GLU A 186 -18.09 -1.54 4.36
N GLY A 187 -18.88 -0.49 4.46
CA GLY A 187 -19.25 0.20 5.69
C GLY A 187 -18.33 1.38 6.03
N GLU A 188 -18.91 2.36 6.72
CA GLU A 188 -18.23 3.60 7.11
C GLU A 188 -17.25 3.43 8.28
N ASP A 189 -17.25 2.28 8.92
CA ASP A 189 -16.40 1.98 10.09
C ASP A 189 -14.97 1.52 9.74
N LYS A 190 -14.67 1.35 8.45
CA LYS A 190 -13.35 0.88 7.99
C LYS A 190 -12.18 1.77 8.43
N PRO A 191 -12.25 3.12 8.36
CA PRO A 191 -11.17 3.96 8.85
C PRO A 191 -10.91 3.80 10.34
N ALA A 192 -11.97 3.63 11.15
CA ALA A 192 -11.83 3.39 12.57
C ALA A 192 -11.29 1.99 12.92
N LYS A 193 -11.62 0.98 12.09
CA LYS A 193 -11.14 -0.40 12.28
C LYS A 193 -9.69 -0.61 11.81
N TYR A 194 -9.26 0.13 10.79
CA TYR A 194 -7.93 0.00 10.17
C TYR A 194 -7.19 1.34 10.17
N PRO A 195 -7.01 1.98 11.34
CA PRO A 195 -6.51 3.36 11.43
C PRO A 195 -5.10 3.52 10.86
N LEU A 196 -4.26 2.49 10.89
CA LEU A 196 -2.93 2.54 10.31
C LEU A 196 -3.01 2.77 8.80
N MET A 197 -3.81 1.98 8.07
CA MET A 197 -3.97 2.10 6.63
C MET A 197 -4.37 3.51 6.21
N PHE A 198 -5.37 4.10 6.87
CA PHE A 198 -5.88 5.41 6.50
C PHE A 198 -4.95 6.55 6.94
N ARG A 199 -4.13 6.35 7.96
CA ARG A 199 -3.16 7.33 8.42
C ARG A 199 -1.88 7.36 7.56
N GLU A 200 -1.49 6.20 7.01
CA GLU A 200 -0.30 6.08 6.17
C GLU A 200 -0.57 6.42 4.69
N CYS A 201 -1.82 6.73 4.31
CA CYS A 201 -2.18 7.10 2.96
C CYS A 201 -2.40 8.61 2.83
N GLU A 202 -1.80 9.23 1.81
CA GLU A 202 -2.03 10.63 1.45
C GLU A 202 -3.37 10.85 0.76
N ILE A 203 -3.92 9.79 0.14
CA ILE A 203 -5.15 9.85 -0.64
C ILE A 203 -6.11 8.75 -0.18
N ALA A 204 -7.35 9.11 0.14
CA ALA A 204 -8.44 8.18 0.32
C ALA A 204 -9.51 8.40 -0.75
N LEU A 205 -9.87 7.34 -1.48
CA LEU A 205 -10.91 7.36 -2.51
C LEU A 205 -12.14 6.62 -2.02
N LEU A 206 -13.27 7.31 -1.92
CA LEU A 206 -14.56 6.68 -1.64
C LEU A 206 -15.20 6.27 -2.97
N ASN A 207 -15.29 4.96 -3.21
CA ASN A 207 -15.76 4.36 -4.46
C ASN A 207 -17.19 3.84 -4.35
N LYS A 208 -17.81 3.55 -5.51
CA LYS A 208 -19.19 3.05 -5.66
C LYS A 208 -20.24 3.96 -5.01
N ILE A 209 -20.00 5.27 -5.06
CA ILE A 209 -20.87 6.29 -4.44
C ILE A 209 -22.26 6.36 -5.07
N ASP A 210 -22.43 5.80 -6.26
CA ASP A 210 -23.72 5.57 -6.94
C ASP A 210 -24.66 4.66 -6.14
N LEU A 211 -24.10 3.83 -5.25
CA LEU A 211 -24.87 2.93 -4.38
C LEU A 211 -25.36 3.62 -3.08
N LEU A 212 -24.86 4.81 -2.75
CA LEU A 212 -25.26 5.52 -1.51
C LEU A 212 -26.77 5.66 -1.32
N PRO A 213 -27.61 5.91 -2.38
CA PRO A 213 -29.06 5.99 -2.21
C PRO A 213 -29.73 4.69 -1.73
N TYR A 214 -29.01 3.57 -1.83
CA TYR A 214 -29.51 2.22 -1.49
C TYR A 214 -28.90 1.66 -0.21
N LEU A 215 -28.02 2.43 0.46
CA LEU A 215 -27.27 2.01 1.64
C LEU A 215 -27.53 2.96 2.81
N ASP A 216 -27.58 2.41 4.00
CA ASP A 216 -27.50 3.20 5.23
C ASP A 216 -26.01 3.46 5.52
N TYR A 217 -25.48 4.56 4.96
CA TYR A 217 -24.07 4.91 5.01
C TYR A 217 -23.87 6.35 5.50
N ASP A 218 -23.20 6.49 6.62
CA ASP A 218 -22.86 7.77 7.21
C ASP A 218 -21.47 8.24 6.70
N ARG A 219 -21.49 9.25 5.81
CA ARG A 219 -20.25 9.78 5.21
C ARG A 219 -19.35 10.47 6.23
N GLU A 220 -19.92 11.09 7.27
CA GLU A 220 -19.13 11.83 8.26
C GLU A 220 -18.32 10.89 9.15
N LYS A 221 -18.76 9.64 9.31
CA LYS A 221 -17.99 8.61 10.01
C LYS A 221 -16.86 8.01 9.19
N ALA A 222 -16.90 8.17 7.88
CA ALA A 222 -15.90 7.59 6.96
C ALA A 222 -14.72 8.53 6.67
N VAL A 223 -14.73 9.74 7.22
CA VAL A 223 -13.72 10.79 6.96
C VAL A 223 -12.84 11.04 8.18
#